data_bce200ae4c27f9122171e0d02a4ad121
#
_entry.id   bce200ae4c27f9122171e0d02a4ad121
#
_cell.length_a   1.000
_cell.length_b   1.000
_cell.length_c   1.000
_cell.angle_alpha   90.00
_cell.angle_beta   90.00
_cell.angle_gamma   90.00
#
_symmetry.space_group_name_H-M   'P 1'
#
loop_
_entity.id
_entity.type
_entity.pdbx_description
1 polymer ?
#
loop_
_entity_poly.entity_id
_entity_poly.type
_entity_poly.pdbx_seq_one_letter_code
_entity_poly.pdbx_strand_id
1 'polypeptide(L)'
;MTSLDYVHGYTEDEATRLADQAGTLADLLHHDTQYPEGSRVLEAGCGVGAQTRILARRSPSARFVSVDLSAQSLALAREAIEREGLSNVEFKLADLHALPFPESSLDHVFLCFVLEHLPRPEQALRALLRVLRPGGSLTVIEGDHGSAFFHPRSLRASRAIECLNQAQAAAGGDSLIGRRLYPLLQSLGLDDVRVSPRFVYADKSRPRWVDGFTRKTFIAMVEGAAEPALRLGLIDRTAWDAGIADLKRTAEDDGTFCYTFFKATARRP
;
A
#
# COMPACT_ATOMS: atom_id res chain seq x y z
N MET A 1 -18.22 16.97 -5.39
CA MET A 1 -17.30 16.00 -4.76
C MET A 1 -16.10 15.90 -5.68
N THR A 2 -14.99 16.53 -5.34
CA THR A 2 -13.74 16.46 -6.10
C THR A 2 -13.18 15.05 -5.94
N SER A 3 -12.96 14.35 -7.08
CA SER A 3 -12.21 13.10 -7.09
C SER A 3 -10.87 13.35 -6.40
N LEU A 4 -10.53 12.53 -5.41
CA LEU A 4 -9.18 12.48 -4.88
C LEU A 4 -8.27 12.15 -6.07
N ASP A 5 -7.42 13.09 -6.48
CA ASP A 5 -6.44 12.86 -7.53
C ASP A 5 -5.39 11.89 -6.99
N TYR A 6 -5.56 10.59 -7.31
CA TYR A 6 -4.56 9.57 -7.03
C TYR A 6 -3.28 9.90 -7.80
N VAL A 7 -2.17 10.15 -7.10
CA VAL A 7 -0.91 10.68 -7.66
C VAL A 7 -0.35 9.79 -8.80
N HIS A 8 -0.65 8.48 -8.77
CA HIS A 8 -0.15 7.50 -9.75
C HIS A 8 -1.15 7.18 -10.88
N GLY A 9 -2.39 7.69 -10.82
CA GLY A 9 -3.44 7.45 -11.82
C GLY A 9 -4.04 6.03 -11.78
N TYR A 10 -4.98 5.76 -12.72
CA TYR A 10 -5.69 4.47 -12.84
C TYR A 10 -5.46 3.88 -14.25
N THR A 11 -4.20 3.67 -14.64
CA THR A 11 -3.82 3.13 -15.96
C THR A 11 -3.59 1.61 -15.88
N GLU A 12 -3.59 0.93 -17.05
CA GLU A 12 -3.21 -0.49 -17.14
C GLU A 12 -1.77 -0.76 -16.68
N ASP A 13 -0.87 0.19 -16.94
CA ASP A 13 0.53 0.11 -16.49
C ASP A 13 0.60 0.15 -14.96
N GLU A 14 -0.21 1.00 -14.32
CA GLU A 14 -0.28 1.06 -12.86
C GLU A 14 -0.89 -0.22 -12.28
N ALA A 15 -1.92 -0.80 -12.90
CA ALA A 15 -2.50 -2.08 -12.48
C ALA A 15 -1.47 -3.21 -12.56
N THR A 16 -0.66 -3.25 -13.63
CA THR A 16 0.43 -4.21 -13.79
C THR A 16 1.51 -4.01 -12.73
N ARG A 17 1.92 -2.76 -12.47
CA ARG A 17 2.88 -2.42 -11.42
C ARG A 17 2.42 -2.89 -10.05
N LEU A 18 1.15 -2.65 -9.70
CA LEU A 18 0.56 -3.08 -8.41
C LEU A 18 0.52 -4.60 -8.26
N ALA A 19 0.21 -5.32 -9.36
CA ALA A 19 0.21 -6.79 -9.36
C ALA A 19 1.63 -7.36 -9.19
N ASP A 20 2.62 -6.81 -9.88
CA ASP A 20 4.02 -7.19 -9.77
C ASP A 20 4.59 -6.89 -8.37
N GLN A 21 4.26 -5.73 -7.82
CA GLN A 21 4.60 -5.35 -6.45
C GLN A 21 4.04 -6.35 -5.45
N ALA A 22 2.73 -6.63 -5.52
CA ALA A 22 2.09 -7.57 -4.61
C ALA A 22 2.70 -8.97 -4.70
N GLY A 23 2.98 -9.46 -5.91
CA GLY A 23 3.63 -10.75 -6.13
C GLY A 23 5.05 -10.81 -5.57
N THR A 24 5.83 -9.74 -5.72
CA THR A 24 7.19 -9.65 -5.19
C THR A 24 7.21 -9.59 -3.66
N LEU A 25 6.27 -8.86 -3.06
CA LEU A 25 6.20 -8.60 -1.62
C LEU A 25 5.36 -9.62 -0.85
N ALA A 26 4.68 -10.57 -1.52
CA ALA A 26 3.68 -11.45 -0.92
C ALA A 26 4.17 -12.15 0.35
N ASP A 27 5.33 -12.81 0.29
CA ASP A 27 5.87 -13.52 1.44
C ASP A 27 6.36 -12.57 2.54
N LEU A 28 6.93 -11.42 2.17
CA LEU A 28 7.40 -10.44 3.14
C LEU A 28 6.25 -9.85 3.95
N LEU A 29 5.15 -9.48 3.30
CA LEU A 29 4.05 -8.76 3.92
C LEU A 29 2.99 -9.70 4.54
N HIS A 30 2.81 -10.89 3.96
CA HIS A 30 1.66 -11.74 4.25
C HIS A 30 2.00 -13.13 4.81
N HIS A 31 3.28 -13.50 5.08
CA HIS A 31 3.61 -14.81 5.64
C HIS A 31 2.84 -15.15 6.92
N ASP A 32 2.46 -14.15 7.68
CA ASP A 32 1.70 -14.22 8.93
C ASP A 32 0.28 -13.61 8.83
N THR A 33 -0.27 -13.43 7.60
CA THR A 33 -1.65 -12.98 7.37
C THR A 33 -2.51 -14.18 7.03
N GLN A 34 -3.36 -14.59 7.96
CA GLN A 34 -4.34 -15.65 7.75
C GLN A 34 -5.57 -15.39 8.62
N TYR A 35 -6.76 -15.68 8.09
CA TYR A 35 -8.02 -15.49 8.78
C TYR A 35 -8.70 -16.83 9.07
N PRO A 36 -9.36 -16.96 10.24
CA PRO A 36 -10.04 -18.19 10.62
C PRO A 36 -11.16 -18.59 9.66
N GLU A 37 -11.46 -19.87 9.63
CA GLU A 37 -12.60 -20.42 8.88
C GLU A 37 -13.92 -19.73 9.27
N GLY A 38 -14.75 -19.43 8.26
CA GLY A 38 -16.05 -18.83 8.43
C GLY A 38 -16.04 -17.32 8.75
N SER A 39 -14.86 -16.73 9.03
CA SER A 39 -14.78 -15.30 9.34
C SER A 39 -15.10 -14.42 8.12
N ARG A 40 -15.67 -13.24 8.40
CA ARG A 40 -15.95 -12.19 7.43
C ARG A 40 -14.88 -11.10 7.52
N VAL A 41 -14.15 -10.93 6.44
CA VAL A 41 -13.02 -9.99 6.34
C VAL A 41 -13.39 -8.85 5.40
N LEU A 42 -13.29 -7.61 5.86
CA LEU A 42 -13.33 -6.43 5.00
C LEU A 42 -11.91 -6.10 4.53
N GLU A 43 -11.67 -6.13 3.24
CA GLU A 43 -10.51 -5.47 2.64
C GLU A 43 -10.91 -4.09 2.16
N ALA A 44 -10.32 -3.06 2.74
CA ALA A 44 -10.63 -1.66 2.48
C ALA A 44 -9.60 -1.04 1.52
N GLY A 45 -10.06 -0.53 0.36
CA GLY A 45 -9.19 0.00 -0.68
C GLY A 45 -8.46 -1.11 -1.45
N CYS A 46 -9.23 -2.08 -2.00
CA CYS A 46 -8.65 -3.24 -2.65
C CYS A 46 -8.00 -2.95 -4.02
N GLY A 47 -8.27 -1.78 -4.61
CA GLY A 47 -7.77 -1.40 -5.93
C GLY A 47 -8.09 -2.47 -6.98
N VAL A 48 -7.07 -2.88 -7.73
CA VAL A 48 -7.16 -3.92 -8.79
C VAL A 48 -7.12 -5.35 -8.23
N GLY A 49 -7.29 -5.55 -6.91
CA GLY A 49 -7.35 -6.85 -6.28
C GLY A 49 -5.98 -7.53 -6.08
N ALA A 50 -4.90 -6.76 -6.13
CA ALA A 50 -3.54 -7.29 -6.02
C ALA A 50 -3.29 -7.99 -4.67
N GLN A 51 -3.77 -7.41 -3.56
CA GLN A 51 -3.69 -8.02 -2.24
C GLN A 51 -4.83 -9.04 -2.02
N THR A 52 -6.02 -8.77 -2.56
CA THR A 52 -7.20 -9.65 -2.47
C THR A 52 -6.86 -11.08 -2.86
N ARG A 53 -6.16 -11.29 -3.98
CA ARG A 53 -5.76 -12.61 -4.48
C ARG A 53 -4.90 -13.38 -3.47
N ILE A 54 -3.97 -12.69 -2.82
CA ILE A 54 -3.06 -13.27 -1.83
C ILE A 54 -3.85 -13.67 -0.58
N LEU A 55 -4.70 -12.77 -0.08
CA LEU A 55 -5.51 -13.00 1.12
C LEU A 55 -6.50 -14.15 0.93
N ALA A 56 -7.22 -14.15 -0.21
CA ALA A 56 -8.20 -15.17 -0.53
C ALA A 56 -7.60 -16.58 -0.65
N ARG A 57 -6.43 -16.69 -1.29
CA ARG A 57 -5.68 -17.97 -1.38
C ARG A 57 -5.17 -18.44 -0.02
N ARG A 58 -4.69 -17.53 0.84
CA ARG A 58 -4.14 -17.87 2.16
C ARG A 58 -5.22 -18.21 3.18
N SER A 59 -6.45 -17.78 2.94
CA SER A 59 -7.60 -18.01 3.84
C SER A 59 -8.82 -18.49 3.04
N PRO A 60 -8.76 -19.69 2.42
CA PRO A 60 -9.79 -20.16 1.49
C PRO A 60 -11.15 -20.38 2.14
N SER A 61 -11.20 -20.62 3.45
CA SER A 61 -12.43 -20.81 4.22
C SER A 61 -12.97 -19.52 4.87
N ALA A 62 -12.28 -18.37 4.72
CA ALA A 62 -12.79 -17.06 5.11
C ALA A 62 -13.55 -16.41 3.95
N ARG A 63 -14.44 -15.47 4.25
CA ARG A 63 -15.23 -14.71 3.26
C ARG A 63 -14.74 -13.28 3.22
N PHE A 64 -14.29 -12.83 2.06
CA PHE A 64 -13.81 -11.48 1.85
C PHE A 64 -14.88 -10.61 1.22
N VAL A 65 -15.02 -9.39 1.74
CA VAL A 65 -15.72 -8.30 1.07
C VAL A 65 -14.68 -7.22 0.82
N SER A 66 -14.27 -7.09 -0.45
CA SER A 66 -13.25 -6.14 -0.86
C SER A 66 -13.93 -4.90 -1.44
N VAL A 67 -13.61 -3.71 -0.90
CA VAL A 67 -14.23 -2.44 -1.30
C VAL A 67 -13.21 -1.49 -1.88
N ASP A 68 -13.64 -0.72 -2.87
CA ASP A 68 -12.87 0.38 -3.45
C ASP A 68 -13.82 1.49 -3.93
N LEU A 69 -13.31 2.70 -4.09
CA LEU A 69 -14.03 3.86 -4.61
C LEU A 69 -14.08 3.87 -6.16
N SER A 70 -13.16 3.17 -6.82
CA SER A 70 -13.01 3.08 -8.26
C SER A 70 -13.76 1.86 -8.84
N ALA A 71 -14.83 2.12 -9.59
CA ALA A 71 -15.56 1.07 -10.32
C ALA A 71 -14.67 0.38 -11.36
N GLN A 72 -13.74 1.12 -11.98
CA GLN A 72 -12.79 0.58 -12.96
C GLN A 72 -11.82 -0.41 -12.29
N SER A 73 -11.24 -0.03 -11.14
CA SER A 73 -10.35 -0.91 -10.37
C SER A 73 -11.07 -2.18 -9.93
N LEU A 74 -12.32 -2.07 -9.48
CA LEU A 74 -13.13 -3.23 -9.10
C LEU A 74 -13.45 -4.16 -10.28
N ALA A 75 -13.62 -3.64 -11.50
CA ALA A 75 -13.79 -4.47 -12.69
C ALA A 75 -12.54 -5.34 -12.94
N LEU A 76 -11.36 -4.73 -12.91
CA LEU A 76 -10.08 -5.44 -13.05
C LEU A 76 -9.85 -6.46 -11.93
N ALA A 77 -10.23 -6.11 -10.70
CA ALA A 77 -10.13 -7.00 -9.55
C ALA A 77 -11.02 -8.25 -9.72
N ARG A 78 -12.27 -8.09 -10.19
CA ARG A 78 -13.17 -9.22 -10.48
C ARG A 78 -12.59 -10.16 -11.52
N GLU A 79 -12.13 -9.63 -12.65
CA GLU A 79 -11.51 -10.41 -13.71
C GLU A 79 -10.29 -11.20 -13.20
N ALA A 80 -9.47 -10.60 -12.34
CA ALA A 80 -8.31 -11.24 -11.76
C ALA A 80 -8.69 -12.40 -10.82
N ILE A 81 -9.71 -12.22 -9.98
CA ILE A 81 -10.23 -13.25 -9.06
C ILE A 81 -10.90 -14.40 -9.82
N GLU A 82 -11.70 -14.09 -10.84
CA GLU A 82 -12.35 -15.10 -11.69
C GLU A 82 -11.34 -15.94 -12.45
N ARG A 83 -10.30 -15.30 -13.03
CA ARG A 83 -9.21 -16.00 -13.76
C ARG A 83 -8.46 -16.98 -12.86
N GLU A 84 -8.40 -16.72 -11.56
CA GLU A 84 -7.74 -17.56 -10.56
C GLU A 84 -8.69 -18.60 -9.92
N GLY A 85 -9.96 -18.58 -10.27
CA GLY A 85 -10.97 -19.52 -9.74
C GLY A 85 -11.26 -19.34 -8.25
N LEU A 86 -11.02 -18.14 -7.70
CA LEU A 86 -11.29 -17.84 -6.30
C LEU A 86 -12.76 -17.47 -6.10
N SER A 87 -13.46 -18.16 -5.20
CA SER A 87 -14.91 -18.03 -4.99
C SER A 87 -15.29 -17.39 -3.65
N ASN A 88 -14.31 -17.04 -2.83
CA ASN A 88 -14.53 -16.54 -1.47
C ASN A 88 -14.42 -15.01 -1.36
N VAL A 89 -14.56 -14.27 -2.47
CA VAL A 89 -14.45 -12.81 -2.54
C VAL A 89 -15.69 -12.18 -3.14
N GLU A 90 -16.23 -11.17 -2.49
CA GLU A 90 -17.27 -10.25 -2.99
C GLU A 90 -16.67 -8.86 -3.15
N PHE A 91 -16.97 -8.15 -4.25
CA PHE A 91 -16.52 -6.78 -4.48
C PHE A 91 -17.68 -5.78 -4.37
N LYS A 92 -17.46 -4.68 -3.68
CA LYS A 92 -18.43 -3.58 -3.53
C LYS A 92 -17.80 -2.22 -3.81
N LEU A 93 -18.50 -1.40 -4.58
CA LEU A 93 -18.18 0.03 -4.71
C LEU A 93 -18.59 0.74 -3.41
N ALA A 94 -17.64 1.31 -2.69
CA ALA A 94 -17.91 2.00 -1.44
C ALA A 94 -16.85 3.04 -1.10
N ASP A 95 -17.29 4.13 -0.47
CA ASP A 95 -16.42 5.09 0.20
C ASP A 95 -16.09 4.58 1.60
N LEU A 96 -14.81 4.59 1.97
CA LEU A 96 -14.35 4.16 3.30
C LEU A 96 -14.95 5.03 4.43
N HIS A 97 -15.32 6.27 4.13
CA HIS A 97 -15.98 7.17 5.08
C HIS A 97 -17.48 6.89 5.25
N ALA A 98 -18.11 6.13 4.33
CA ALA A 98 -19.53 5.84 4.28
C ALA A 98 -19.81 4.35 3.96
N LEU A 99 -19.21 3.45 4.71
CA LEU A 99 -19.29 2.00 4.48
C LEU A 99 -20.73 1.49 4.63
N PRO A 100 -21.25 0.74 3.63
CA PRO A 100 -22.62 0.22 3.62
C PRO A 100 -22.78 -1.09 4.41
N PHE A 101 -22.15 -1.15 5.59
CA PHE A 101 -22.22 -2.32 6.47
C PHE A 101 -22.82 -1.93 7.82
N PRO A 102 -23.60 -2.83 8.45
CA PRO A 102 -24.05 -2.65 9.81
C PRO A 102 -22.88 -2.50 10.80
N GLU A 103 -23.12 -1.87 11.93
CA GLU A 103 -22.15 -1.82 13.01
C GLU A 103 -21.81 -3.22 13.50
N SER A 104 -20.54 -3.43 13.85
CA SER A 104 -20.05 -4.68 14.46
C SER A 104 -20.39 -5.95 13.66
N SER A 105 -20.45 -5.84 12.31
CA SER A 105 -20.87 -6.93 11.41
C SER A 105 -19.73 -7.71 10.76
N LEU A 106 -18.48 -7.29 10.98
CA LEU A 106 -17.29 -7.87 10.38
C LEU A 106 -16.32 -8.35 11.46
N ASP A 107 -15.68 -9.49 11.24
CA ASP A 107 -14.74 -10.10 12.17
C ASP A 107 -13.35 -9.48 12.09
N HIS A 108 -12.94 -9.11 10.88
CA HIS A 108 -11.61 -8.58 10.58
C HIS A 108 -11.69 -7.45 9.55
N VAL A 109 -10.76 -6.51 9.66
CA VAL A 109 -10.53 -5.44 8.69
C VAL A 109 -9.07 -5.47 8.26
N PHE A 110 -8.84 -5.36 6.96
CA PHE A 110 -7.51 -5.33 6.35
C PHE A 110 -7.36 -4.10 5.43
N LEU A 111 -6.22 -3.42 5.54
CA LEU A 111 -5.80 -2.34 4.63
C LEU A 111 -4.33 -2.56 4.23
N CYS A 112 -4.02 -2.25 2.98
CA CYS A 112 -2.64 -2.28 2.49
C CYS A 112 -2.42 -1.15 1.47
N PHE A 113 -1.53 -0.21 1.77
CA PHE A 113 -1.19 0.94 0.94
C PHE A 113 -2.41 1.85 0.64
N VAL A 114 -3.18 2.16 1.66
CA VAL A 114 -4.42 2.95 1.57
C VAL A 114 -4.31 4.24 2.35
N LEU A 115 -3.84 4.16 3.61
CA LEU A 115 -3.85 5.32 4.50
C LEU A 115 -2.94 6.44 4.01
N GLU A 116 -1.85 6.09 3.32
CA GLU A 116 -0.91 7.04 2.73
C GLU A 116 -1.55 7.99 1.71
N HIS A 117 -2.70 7.61 1.14
CA HIS A 117 -3.43 8.41 0.14
C HIS A 117 -4.56 9.24 0.74
N LEU A 118 -4.88 9.05 2.02
CA LEU A 118 -6.03 9.69 2.66
C LEU A 118 -5.64 10.98 3.38
N PRO A 119 -6.33 12.10 3.10
CA PRO A 119 -6.08 13.36 3.80
C PRO A 119 -6.39 13.29 5.30
N ARG A 120 -7.26 12.38 5.71
CA ARG A 120 -7.71 12.20 7.09
C ARG A 120 -7.82 10.71 7.44
N PRO A 121 -6.66 10.01 7.57
CA PRO A 121 -6.64 8.56 7.80
C PRO A 121 -7.33 8.14 9.11
N GLU A 122 -7.31 9.00 10.15
CA GLU A 122 -8.02 8.73 11.42
C GLU A 122 -9.54 8.62 11.22
N GLN A 123 -10.13 9.42 10.33
CA GLN A 123 -11.57 9.37 10.07
C GLN A 123 -11.95 8.09 9.34
N ALA A 124 -11.16 7.67 8.35
CA ALA A 124 -11.35 6.39 7.66
C ALA A 124 -11.24 5.22 8.63
N LEU A 125 -10.21 5.22 9.49
CA LEU A 125 -10.04 4.18 10.52
C LEU A 125 -11.22 4.13 11.49
N ARG A 126 -11.75 5.27 11.95
CA ARG A 126 -12.97 5.29 12.79
C ARG A 126 -14.18 4.69 12.09
N ALA A 127 -14.38 4.97 10.81
CA ALA A 127 -15.46 4.38 10.02
C ALA A 127 -15.29 2.85 9.87
N LEU A 128 -14.06 2.37 9.68
CA LEU A 128 -13.72 0.94 9.65
C LEU A 128 -13.94 0.27 11.00
N LEU A 129 -13.56 0.93 12.10
CA LEU A 129 -13.78 0.41 13.45
C LEU A 129 -15.27 0.32 13.80
N ARG A 130 -16.14 1.18 13.26
CA ARG A 130 -17.59 1.07 13.46
C ARG A 130 -18.14 -0.28 12.98
N VAL A 131 -17.68 -0.76 11.84
CA VAL A 131 -18.16 -2.01 11.23
C VAL A 131 -17.45 -3.26 11.76
N LEU A 132 -16.27 -3.12 12.35
CA LEU A 132 -15.52 -4.20 13.00
C LEU A 132 -16.18 -4.53 14.35
N ARG A 133 -16.42 -5.81 14.66
CA ARG A 133 -17.03 -6.21 15.94
C ARG A 133 -16.05 -6.00 17.12
N PRO A 134 -16.54 -5.88 18.38
CA PRO A 134 -15.69 -5.96 19.57
C PRO A 134 -14.86 -7.26 19.57
N GLY A 135 -13.59 -7.16 19.94
CA GLY A 135 -12.62 -8.26 19.86
C GLY A 135 -12.15 -8.59 18.43
N GLY A 136 -12.74 -8.00 17.41
CA GLY A 136 -12.31 -8.16 16.02
C GLY A 136 -10.92 -7.54 15.76
N SER A 137 -10.22 -8.02 14.73
CA SER A 137 -8.87 -7.54 14.44
C SER A 137 -8.82 -6.57 13.27
N LEU A 138 -7.95 -5.58 13.39
CA LEU A 138 -7.51 -4.68 12.33
C LEU A 138 -6.08 -5.03 11.94
N THR A 139 -5.82 -5.15 10.63
CA THR A 139 -4.48 -5.27 10.05
C THR A 139 -4.26 -4.13 9.07
N VAL A 140 -3.16 -3.39 9.24
CA VAL A 140 -2.76 -2.28 8.36
C VAL A 140 -1.33 -2.50 7.91
N ILE A 141 -1.08 -2.36 6.60
CA ILE A 141 0.27 -2.41 6.02
C ILE A 141 0.48 -1.13 5.23
N GLU A 142 1.55 -0.38 5.56
CA GLU A 142 1.89 0.88 4.88
C GLU A 142 3.39 0.97 4.64
N GLY A 143 3.76 1.72 3.61
CA GLY A 143 5.14 2.04 3.32
C GLY A 143 5.67 3.22 4.12
N ASP A 144 6.99 3.40 4.10
CA ASP A 144 7.67 4.58 4.61
C ASP A 144 8.75 5.00 3.61
N HIS A 145 8.40 5.92 2.71
CA HIS A 145 9.31 6.34 1.64
C HIS A 145 10.56 7.06 2.17
N GLY A 146 10.49 7.61 3.38
CA GLY A 146 11.65 8.17 4.07
C GLY A 146 12.62 7.14 4.66
N SER A 147 12.28 5.84 4.60
CA SER A 147 13.16 4.75 5.04
C SER A 147 14.06 4.20 3.94
N ALA A 148 13.99 4.76 2.72
CA ALA A 148 14.83 4.34 1.61
C ALA A 148 16.28 4.76 1.83
N PHE A 149 17.21 3.80 1.80
CA PHE A 149 18.64 4.05 1.75
C PHE A 149 19.33 3.05 0.81
N PHE A 150 20.45 3.47 0.22
CA PHE A 150 21.03 2.75 -0.91
C PHE A 150 22.52 3.04 -1.10
N HIS A 151 23.17 2.17 -1.86
CA HIS A 151 24.52 2.34 -2.39
C HIS A 151 24.48 2.21 -3.93
N PRO A 152 25.24 3.05 -4.68
CA PRO A 152 26.05 4.19 -4.22
C PRO A 152 25.17 5.31 -3.61
N ARG A 153 25.70 5.98 -2.60
CA ARG A 153 25.01 7.14 -2.00
C ARG A 153 24.93 8.28 -3.03
N SER A 154 23.74 8.82 -3.20
CA SER A 154 23.52 9.98 -4.06
C SER A 154 22.56 10.97 -3.41
N LEU A 155 22.98 12.23 -3.29
CA LEU A 155 22.11 13.32 -2.83
C LEU A 155 21.04 13.66 -3.88
N ARG A 156 21.32 13.47 -5.17
CA ARG A 156 20.36 13.70 -6.26
C ARG A 156 19.22 12.67 -6.22
N ALA A 157 19.56 11.38 -6.04
CA ALA A 157 18.56 10.33 -5.86
C ALA A 157 17.72 10.58 -4.60
N SER A 158 18.34 10.94 -3.47
CA SER A 158 17.62 11.28 -2.25
C SER A 158 16.69 12.49 -2.44
N ARG A 159 17.11 13.49 -3.25
CA ARG A 159 16.27 14.65 -3.58
C ARG A 159 15.06 14.26 -4.43
N ALA A 160 15.21 13.36 -5.39
CA ALA A 160 14.07 12.86 -6.19
C ALA A 160 13.04 12.14 -5.30
N ILE A 161 13.48 11.31 -4.36
CA ILE A 161 12.59 10.67 -3.37
C ILE A 161 11.90 11.71 -2.49
N GLU A 162 12.61 12.72 -2.03
CA GLU A 162 12.02 13.79 -1.24
C GLU A 162 10.98 14.60 -2.01
N CYS A 163 11.18 14.80 -3.32
CA CYS A 163 10.17 15.43 -4.19
C CYS A 163 8.89 14.58 -4.32
N LEU A 164 9.00 13.26 -4.40
CA LEU A 164 7.84 12.36 -4.32
C LEU A 164 7.09 12.58 -3.01
N ASN A 165 7.79 12.58 -1.86
CA ASN A 165 7.17 12.77 -0.54
C ASN A 165 6.44 14.11 -0.45
N GLN A 166 7.07 15.19 -0.93
CA GLN A 166 6.48 16.53 -0.93
C GLN A 166 5.29 16.63 -1.91
N ALA A 167 5.35 16.00 -3.08
CA ALA A 167 4.25 15.98 -4.03
C ALA A 167 3.04 15.22 -3.47
N GLN A 168 3.26 14.08 -2.80
CA GLN A 168 2.19 13.33 -2.15
C GLN A 168 1.58 14.11 -0.98
N ALA A 169 2.40 14.78 -0.18
CA ALA A 169 1.93 15.65 0.90
C ALA A 169 1.10 16.83 0.37
N ALA A 170 1.51 17.44 -0.74
CA ALA A 170 0.75 18.52 -1.41
C ALA A 170 -0.62 18.04 -1.95
N ALA A 171 -0.74 16.75 -2.30
CA ALA A 171 -2.00 16.10 -2.67
C ALA A 171 -2.84 15.67 -1.45
N GLY A 172 -2.36 15.91 -0.22
CA GLY A 172 -3.04 15.59 1.04
C GLY A 172 -2.74 14.19 1.58
N GLY A 173 -1.80 13.46 1.01
CA GLY A 173 -1.36 12.14 1.49
C GLY A 173 -0.18 12.22 2.47
N ASP A 174 0.27 11.07 2.96
CA ASP A 174 1.41 10.93 3.88
C ASP A 174 2.24 9.69 3.51
N SER A 175 3.26 9.86 2.67
CA SER A 175 4.19 8.81 2.25
C SER A 175 5.07 8.25 3.39
N LEU A 176 5.01 8.85 4.58
CA LEU A 176 5.75 8.43 5.77
C LEU A 176 4.85 7.78 6.82
N ILE A 177 3.58 7.52 6.50
CA ILE A 177 2.57 7.07 7.46
C ILE A 177 2.93 5.73 8.12
N GLY A 178 3.68 4.87 7.46
CA GLY A 178 4.10 3.57 7.99
C GLY A 178 4.76 3.67 9.36
N ARG A 179 5.69 4.62 9.56
CA ARG A 179 6.37 4.88 10.84
C ARG A 179 5.44 5.40 11.94
N ARG A 180 4.25 5.89 11.56
CA ARG A 180 3.26 6.48 12.45
C ARG A 180 2.13 5.53 12.83
N LEU A 181 2.11 4.31 12.32
CA LEU A 181 1.00 3.36 12.57
C LEU A 181 0.79 3.10 14.06
N TYR A 182 1.87 2.95 14.86
CA TYR A 182 1.71 2.71 16.29
C TYR A 182 0.99 3.86 17.02
N PRO A 183 1.49 5.10 17.03
CA PRO A 183 0.79 6.20 17.70
C PRO A 183 -0.58 6.48 17.09
N LEU A 184 -0.77 6.29 15.76
CA LEU A 184 -2.05 6.46 15.10
C LEU A 184 -3.11 5.49 15.64
N LEU A 185 -2.80 4.18 15.70
CA LEU A 185 -3.74 3.17 16.21
C LEU A 185 -3.96 3.29 17.72
N GLN A 186 -2.94 3.65 18.49
CA GLN A 186 -3.06 3.93 19.92
C GLN A 186 -4.03 5.09 20.19
N SER A 187 -3.98 6.16 19.39
CA SER A 187 -4.87 7.32 19.55
C SER A 187 -6.36 7.00 19.30
N LEU A 188 -6.64 5.88 18.64
CA LEU A 188 -8.00 5.39 18.38
C LEU A 188 -8.54 4.48 19.50
N GLY A 189 -7.77 4.24 20.55
CA GLY A 189 -8.18 3.43 21.70
C GLY A 189 -8.23 1.93 21.39
N LEU A 190 -7.41 1.46 20.45
CA LEU A 190 -7.33 0.03 20.11
C LEU A 190 -6.46 -0.75 21.11
N ASP A 191 -6.85 -1.98 21.36
CA ASP A 191 -6.09 -2.93 22.18
C ASP A 191 -5.06 -3.71 21.35
N ASP A 192 -4.07 -4.29 22.03
CA ASP A 192 -3.04 -5.19 21.47
C ASP A 192 -2.33 -4.61 20.22
N VAL A 193 -2.11 -3.29 20.17
CA VAL A 193 -1.42 -2.65 19.06
C VAL A 193 0.01 -3.16 18.96
N ARG A 194 0.32 -3.85 17.88
CA ARG A 194 1.67 -4.36 17.55
C ARG A 194 2.06 -3.91 16.17
N VAL A 195 3.26 -3.38 16.04
CA VAL A 195 3.82 -2.98 14.75
C VAL A 195 5.12 -3.74 14.50
N SER A 196 5.24 -4.33 13.32
CA SER A 196 6.46 -5.03 12.90
C SER A 196 6.99 -4.46 11.59
N PRO A 197 8.28 -4.06 11.55
CA PRO A 197 8.91 -3.65 10.29
C PRO A 197 9.05 -4.85 9.35
N ARG A 198 8.82 -4.61 8.07
CA ARG A 198 9.00 -5.55 6.95
C ARG A 198 10.09 -5.00 6.07
N PHE A 199 11.31 -5.45 6.31
CA PHE A 199 12.51 -4.86 5.72
C PHE A 199 12.85 -5.50 4.39
N VAL A 200 12.98 -4.66 3.36
CA VAL A 200 13.50 -5.03 2.05
C VAL A 200 15.00 -4.73 2.01
N TYR A 201 15.77 -5.71 1.58
CA TYR A 201 17.16 -5.54 1.19
C TYR A 201 17.36 -6.19 -0.19
N ALA A 202 17.78 -5.41 -1.16
CA ALA A 202 18.00 -5.83 -2.53
C ALA A 202 19.46 -5.60 -2.94
N ASP A 203 20.08 -6.61 -3.52
CA ASP A 203 21.39 -6.60 -4.14
C ASP A 203 21.47 -7.66 -5.26
N LYS A 204 22.59 -7.75 -5.97
CA LYS A 204 22.81 -8.70 -7.07
C LYS A 204 22.53 -10.16 -6.70
N SER A 205 22.72 -10.57 -5.44
CA SER A 205 22.43 -11.94 -5.00
C SER A 205 20.92 -12.24 -4.90
N ARG A 206 20.10 -11.20 -4.99
CA ARG A 206 18.64 -11.26 -4.88
C ARG A 206 17.95 -10.61 -6.11
N PRO A 207 18.15 -11.15 -7.32
CA PRO A 207 17.71 -10.50 -8.56
C PRO A 207 16.20 -10.25 -8.61
N ARG A 208 15.38 -11.10 -7.99
CA ARG A 208 13.93 -10.88 -7.86
C ARG A 208 13.59 -9.59 -7.09
N TRP A 209 14.36 -9.26 -6.06
CA TRP A 209 14.17 -8.02 -5.29
C TRP A 209 14.67 -6.79 -6.03
N VAL A 210 15.80 -6.92 -6.73
CA VAL A 210 16.32 -5.82 -7.56
C VAL A 210 15.34 -5.49 -8.68
N ASP A 211 14.88 -6.48 -9.42
CA ASP A 211 13.99 -6.27 -10.56
C ASP A 211 12.56 -5.92 -10.10
N GLY A 212 11.96 -6.76 -9.24
CA GLY A 212 10.55 -6.62 -8.85
C GLY A 212 10.31 -5.45 -7.90
N PHE A 213 11.17 -5.24 -6.90
CA PHE A 213 10.97 -4.16 -5.95
C PHE A 213 11.72 -2.88 -6.33
N THR A 214 13.06 -2.94 -6.49
CA THR A 214 13.84 -1.72 -6.71
C THR A 214 13.47 -1.06 -8.03
N ARG A 215 13.52 -1.79 -9.16
CA ARG A 215 13.25 -1.23 -10.49
C ARG A 215 11.76 -1.00 -10.75
N LYS A 216 10.96 -2.09 -10.72
CA LYS A 216 9.56 -2.05 -11.17
C LYS A 216 8.60 -1.45 -10.16
N THR A 217 8.98 -1.40 -8.88
CA THR A 217 8.13 -0.81 -7.84
C THR A 217 8.63 0.56 -7.42
N PHE A 218 9.77 0.63 -6.73
CA PHE A 218 10.18 1.86 -6.07
C PHE A 218 10.65 2.94 -7.07
N ILE A 219 11.56 2.58 -8.00
CA ILE A 219 12.03 3.55 -9.01
C ILE A 219 10.87 4.00 -9.89
N ALA A 220 10.04 3.08 -10.38
CA ALA A 220 8.88 3.42 -11.20
C ALA A 220 7.88 4.35 -10.46
N MET A 221 7.68 4.14 -9.16
CA MET A 221 6.85 5.01 -8.32
C MET A 221 7.46 6.42 -8.21
N VAL A 222 8.78 6.53 -7.99
CA VAL A 222 9.46 7.84 -7.96
C VAL A 222 9.34 8.51 -9.32
N GLU A 223 9.61 7.81 -10.43
CA GLU A 223 9.46 8.33 -11.81
C GLU A 223 8.06 8.88 -12.07
N GLY A 224 7.02 8.20 -11.58
CA GLY A 224 5.62 8.65 -11.71
C GLY A 224 5.32 9.99 -11.04
N ALA A 225 6.16 10.43 -10.10
CA ALA A 225 6.00 11.72 -9.43
C ALA A 225 6.65 12.91 -10.19
N ALA A 226 7.23 12.69 -11.39
CA ALA A 226 7.94 13.72 -12.15
C ALA A 226 7.06 14.96 -12.40
N GLU A 227 5.91 14.78 -13.03
CA GLU A 227 5.04 15.90 -13.40
C GLU A 227 4.48 16.67 -12.21
N PRO A 228 3.99 16.03 -11.13
CA PRO A 228 3.65 16.72 -9.88
C PRO A 228 4.83 17.50 -9.28
N ALA A 229 6.02 16.91 -9.21
CA ALA A 229 7.20 17.55 -8.62
C ALA A 229 7.64 18.78 -9.40
N LEU A 230 7.66 18.69 -10.74
CA LEU A 230 8.01 19.81 -11.62
C LEU A 230 6.96 20.93 -11.58
N ARG A 231 5.66 20.60 -11.64
CA ARG A 231 4.56 21.56 -11.56
C ARG A 231 4.56 22.33 -10.24
N LEU A 232 4.93 21.69 -9.15
CA LEU A 232 5.06 22.30 -7.81
C LEU A 232 6.37 23.10 -7.65
N GLY A 233 7.26 23.10 -8.65
CA GLY A 233 8.55 23.80 -8.57
C GLY A 233 9.51 23.23 -7.55
N LEU A 234 9.34 21.96 -7.15
CA LEU A 234 10.19 21.31 -6.15
C LEU A 234 11.60 21.05 -6.68
N ILE A 235 11.71 20.84 -8.01
CA ILE A 235 12.95 20.47 -8.70
C ILE A 235 12.81 20.88 -10.18
N ASP A 236 13.89 21.14 -10.87
CA ASP A 236 13.91 21.30 -12.33
C ASP A 236 14.09 19.93 -13.04
N ARG A 237 13.78 19.89 -14.36
CA ARG A 237 13.85 18.66 -15.15
C ARG A 237 15.25 18.05 -15.16
N THR A 238 16.28 18.86 -15.32
CA THR A 238 17.68 18.37 -15.38
C THR A 238 18.11 17.72 -14.08
N ALA A 239 17.80 18.34 -12.95
CA ALA A 239 18.09 17.79 -11.63
C ALA A 239 17.27 16.55 -11.33
N TRP A 240 16.00 16.51 -11.77
CA TRP A 240 15.13 15.34 -11.67
C TRP A 240 15.74 14.14 -12.43
N ASP A 241 16.04 14.31 -13.73
CA ASP A 241 16.55 13.26 -14.59
C ASP A 241 17.89 12.70 -14.06
N ALA A 242 18.74 13.59 -13.55
CA ALA A 242 20.00 13.19 -12.90
C ALA A 242 19.74 12.39 -11.60
N GLY A 243 18.72 12.77 -10.82
CA GLY A 243 18.32 12.04 -9.61
C GLY A 243 17.78 10.65 -9.93
N ILE A 244 16.96 10.52 -10.96
CA ILE A 244 16.44 9.24 -11.43
C ILE A 244 17.57 8.34 -11.98
N ALA A 245 18.50 8.92 -12.75
CA ALA A 245 19.68 8.17 -13.25
C ALA A 245 20.50 7.60 -12.09
N ASP A 246 20.76 8.40 -11.07
CA ASP A 246 21.48 7.96 -9.86
C ASP A 246 20.67 6.91 -9.06
N LEU A 247 19.33 7.03 -9.01
CA LEU A 247 18.50 6.04 -8.35
C LEU A 247 18.53 4.71 -9.11
N LYS A 248 18.48 4.72 -10.46
CA LYS A 248 18.65 3.52 -11.29
C LYS A 248 20.01 2.85 -11.08
N ARG A 249 21.05 3.62 -10.83
CA ARG A 249 22.41 3.11 -10.53
C ARG A 249 22.43 2.19 -9.30
N THR A 250 21.51 2.39 -8.34
CA THR A 250 21.42 1.52 -7.14
C THR A 250 20.95 0.10 -7.43
N ALA A 251 20.39 -0.15 -8.61
CA ALA A 251 19.92 -1.45 -9.07
C ALA A 251 20.93 -2.18 -9.99
N GLU A 252 22.15 -1.63 -10.14
CA GLU A 252 23.23 -2.28 -10.88
C GLU A 252 23.98 -3.31 -10.01
N ASP A 253 24.95 -4.01 -10.62
CA ASP A 253 25.64 -5.17 -10.03
C ASP A 253 26.33 -4.92 -8.67
N ASP A 254 26.83 -3.72 -8.44
CA ASP A 254 27.47 -3.28 -7.19
C ASP A 254 26.55 -2.37 -6.33
N GLY A 255 25.29 -2.22 -6.76
CA GLY A 255 24.29 -1.45 -6.04
C GLY A 255 23.59 -2.23 -4.94
N THR A 256 23.08 -1.50 -3.95
CA THR A 256 22.16 -2.03 -2.94
C THR A 256 21.01 -1.07 -2.70
N PHE A 257 19.86 -1.62 -2.35
CA PHE A 257 18.67 -0.83 -2.02
C PHE A 257 17.94 -1.40 -0.80
N CYS A 258 17.57 -0.53 0.11
CA CYS A 258 16.87 -0.86 1.35
C CYS A 258 15.60 -0.03 1.49
N TYR A 259 14.55 -0.67 2.05
CA TYR A 259 13.26 -0.01 2.30
C TYR A 259 12.50 -0.72 3.42
N THR A 260 11.64 0.00 4.12
CA THR A 260 10.82 -0.57 5.19
C THR A 260 9.33 -0.34 4.95
N PHE A 261 8.57 -1.42 4.96
CA PHE A 261 7.13 -1.39 5.21
C PHE A 261 6.87 -1.61 6.70
N PHE A 262 5.72 -1.18 7.18
CA PHE A 262 5.27 -1.46 8.54
C PHE A 262 3.93 -2.18 8.49
N LYS A 263 3.86 -3.32 9.17
CA LYS A 263 2.62 -4.05 9.39
C LYS A 263 2.18 -3.86 10.83
N ALA A 264 1.00 -3.28 11.00
CA ALA A 264 0.35 -3.12 12.27
C ALA A 264 -0.81 -4.09 12.42
N THR A 265 -0.98 -4.66 13.60
CA THR A 265 -2.17 -5.40 14.01
C THR A 265 -2.70 -4.83 15.31
N ALA A 266 -4.03 -4.80 15.46
CA ALA A 266 -4.70 -4.31 16.66
C ALA A 266 -6.05 -5.01 16.85
N ARG A 267 -6.68 -4.85 18.02
CA ARG A 267 -8.03 -5.32 18.30
C ARG A 267 -8.95 -4.17 18.68
N ARG A 268 -10.19 -4.26 18.25
CA ARG A 268 -11.25 -3.37 18.76
C ARG A 268 -11.63 -3.82 20.17
N PRO A 269 -11.63 -2.90 21.19
CA PRO A 269 -12.11 -3.20 22.52
C PRO A 269 -13.55 -3.70 22.58
#